data_bbabaed9a438dc76823369f908b6ccbe
#
_entry.id   bbabaed9a438dc76823369f908b6ccbe
#
_cell.length_a   1.000
_cell.length_b   1.000
_cell.length_c   1.000
_cell.angle_alpha   90.00
_cell.angle_beta   90.00
_cell.angle_gamma   90.00
#
_symmetry.space_group_name_H-M   'P 1'
#
loop_
_entity.id
_entity.type
_entity.pdbx_description
1 polymer ?
#
loop_
_entity_poly.entity_id
_entity_poly.type
_entity_poly.pdbx_seq_one_letter_code
_entity_poly.pdbx_strand_id
1 'polypeptide(L)'
;MKENLPVSLQKLIHKVEETFAEDPAMVELFINCFSNTLDTTVKKMEDGTTHVITGDIPAMWLRDSVAQVRPYLVAAAEDQEISDLLAGLSRRQFFFVNHDPYANAFNQEENGNCWDHDETEMSDWLWERKYEIDSLCYPVQFAYLLWKNTGRTDHFDDNFVKGLHTILNVWKTEQYHEEKSPYSFQCKGCYCTDTLSREGKGALVKSGVGLTWSGFRPSDDACIYGLSLIHISEPTRLQLIS
;
A
#
# COMPACT_ATOMS: atom_id res chain seq x y z
N MET A 1 -13.92 -22.96 -7.66
CA MET A 1 -13.49 -21.83 -6.83
C MET A 1 -13.32 -22.21 -5.35
N LYS A 2 -14.36 -22.65 -4.61
CA LYS A 2 -14.23 -22.96 -3.17
C LYS A 2 -13.20 -24.05 -2.82
N GLU A 3 -13.04 -25.07 -3.65
CA GLU A 3 -12.20 -26.25 -3.38
C GLU A 3 -10.69 -25.98 -3.43
N ASN A 4 -10.27 -24.86 -4.01
CA ASN A 4 -8.86 -24.47 -4.11
C ASN A 4 -8.40 -23.48 -3.03
N LEU A 5 -9.33 -23.02 -2.18
CA LEU A 5 -8.98 -22.10 -1.08
C LEU A 5 -8.34 -22.86 0.10
N PRO A 6 -7.44 -22.21 0.86
CA PRO A 6 -6.94 -22.75 2.12
C PRO A 6 -8.07 -23.18 3.06
N VAL A 7 -7.82 -24.24 3.83
CA VAL A 7 -8.85 -24.87 4.70
C VAL A 7 -9.44 -23.88 5.71
N SER A 8 -8.64 -22.97 6.23
CA SER A 8 -9.10 -21.92 7.15
C SER A 8 -10.14 -20.99 6.51
N LEU A 9 -9.96 -20.65 5.24
CA LEU A 9 -10.88 -19.79 4.49
C LEU A 9 -12.15 -20.54 4.11
N GLN A 10 -12.04 -21.83 3.78
CA GLN A 10 -13.23 -22.68 3.57
C GLN A 10 -14.10 -22.77 4.84
N LYS A 11 -13.49 -22.91 6.03
CA LYS A 11 -14.21 -22.88 7.32
C LYS A 11 -14.91 -21.53 7.57
N LEU A 12 -14.24 -20.42 7.21
CA LEU A 12 -14.85 -19.10 7.35
C LEU A 12 -16.05 -18.92 6.42
N ILE A 13 -15.93 -19.37 5.17
CA ILE A 13 -17.04 -19.37 4.20
C ILE A 13 -18.21 -20.20 4.74
N HIS A 14 -17.96 -21.40 5.25
CA HIS A 14 -18.99 -22.25 5.82
C HIS A 14 -19.73 -21.57 7.00
N LYS A 15 -18.98 -20.90 7.87
CA LYS A 15 -19.58 -20.12 8.97
C LYS A 15 -20.47 -18.97 8.45
N VAL A 16 -20.10 -18.33 7.34
CA VAL A 16 -20.93 -17.30 6.69
C VAL A 16 -22.20 -17.91 6.10
N GLU A 17 -22.08 -19.09 5.43
CA GLU A 17 -23.22 -19.84 4.91
C GLU A 17 -24.24 -20.20 6.01
N GLU A 18 -23.77 -20.65 7.16
CA GLU A 18 -24.62 -20.97 8.31
C GLU A 18 -25.26 -19.70 8.92
N THR A 19 -24.46 -18.62 9.07
CA THR A 19 -24.92 -17.38 9.72
C THR A 19 -25.96 -16.65 8.90
N PHE A 20 -25.82 -16.67 7.57
CA PHE A 20 -26.69 -15.98 6.61
C PHE A 20 -27.52 -16.97 5.76
N ALA A 21 -27.91 -18.12 6.33
CA ALA A 21 -28.65 -19.17 5.61
C ALA A 21 -29.97 -18.68 5.01
N GLU A 22 -30.59 -17.63 5.60
CA GLU A 22 -31.84 -17.03 5.13
C GLU A 22 -31.62 -15.98 4.03
N ASP A 23 -30.35 -15.58 3.73
CA ASP A 23 -29.97 -14.62 2.70
C ASP A 23 -28.91 -15.19 1.74
N PRO A 24 -29.32 -16.05 0.79
CA PRO A 24 -28.39 -16.66 -0.17
C PRO A 24 -27.64 -15.64 -1.05
N ALA A 25 -28.24 -14.48 -1.32
CA ALA A 25 -27.60 -13.45 -2.13
C ALA A 25 -26.41 -12.82 -1.39
N MET A 26 -26.54 -12.60 -0.08
CA MET A 26 -25.44 -12.13 0.76
C MET A 26 -24.30 -13.16 0.82
N VAL A 27 -24.63 -14.45 0.97
CA VAL A 27 -23.65 -15.53 0.99
C VAL A 27 -22.88 -15.59 -0.34
N GLU A 28 -23.59 -15.54 -1.47
CA GLU A 28 -22.97 -15.55 -2.79
C GLU A 28 -22.05 -14.34 -3.00
N LEU A 29 -22.52 -13.15 -2.64
CA LEU A 29 -21.73 -11.91 -2.70
C LEU A 29 -20.46 -12.02 -1.87
N PHE A 30 -20.56 -12.49 -0.61
CA PHE A 30 -19.41 -12.68 0.26
C PHE A 30 -18.38 -13.63 -0.36
N ILE A 31 -18.82 -14.79 -0.85
CA ILE A 31 -17.92 -15.81 -1.42
C ILE A 31 -17.20 -15.23 -2.65
N ASN A 32 -17.93 -14.58 -3.55
CA ASN A 32 -17.36 -14.02 -4.77
C ASN A 32 -16.33 -12.92 -4.45
N CYS A 33 -16.65 -11.99 -3.55
CA CYS A 33 -15.71 -10.93 -3.15
C CYS A 33 -14.52 -11.46 -2.37
N PHE A 34 -14.75 -12.40 -1.44
CA PHE A 34 -13.72 -12.89 -0.54
C PHE A 34 -12.68 -13.78 -1.21
N SER A 35 -13.08 -14.61 -2.20
CA SER A 35 -12.13 -15.44 -2.94
C SER A 35 -11.41 -14.69 -4.05
N ASN A 36 -12.04 -13.65 -4.62
CA ASN A 36 -11.57 -12.98 -5.82
C ASN A 36 -10.11 -12.49 -5.73
N THR A 37 -9.72 -11.88 -4.63
CA THR A 37 -8.35 -11.36 -4.44
C THR A 37 -7.30 -12.48 -4.58
N LEU A 38 -7.51 -13.62 -3.92
CA LEU A 38 -6.57 -14.75 -3.98
C LEU A 38 -6.55 -15.40 -5.36
N ASP A 39 -7.69 -15.46 -6.01
CA ASP A 39 -7.84 -16.12 -7.31
C ASP A 39 -7.27 -15.29 -8.47
N THR A 40 -7.31 -13.96 -8.38
CA THR A 40 -7.07 -13.08 -9.53
C THR A 40 -5.92 -12.10 -9.38
N THR A 41 -5.59 -11.66 -8.16
CA THR A 41 -4.67 -10.53 -7.95
C THR A 41 -3.39 -10.91 -7.22
N VAL A 42 -3.40 -11.99 -6.44
CA VAL A 42 -2.24 -12.43 -5.65
C VAL A 42 -1.30 -13.29 -6.48
N LYS A 43 -0.02 -12.94 -6.47
CA LYS A 43 1.04 -13.72 -7.11
C LYS A 43 2.18 -14.00 -6.13
N LYS A 44 2.43 -15.28 -5.86
CA LYS A 44 3.59 -15.73 -5.09
C LYS A 44 4.82 -15.65 -5.99
N MET A 45 5.86 -14.97 -5.53
CA MET A 45 7.11 -14.76 -6.27
C MET A 45 8.12 -15.85 -5.91
N GLU A 46 9.10 -16.09 -6.81
CA GLU A 46 10.16 -17.08 -6.60
C GLU A 46 11.07 -16.76 -5.41
N ASP A 47 11.20 -15.48 -5.06
CA ASP A 47 11.97 -14.98 -3.92
C ASP A 47 11.23 -15.13 -2.57
N GLY A 48 10.04 -15.76 -2.55
CA GLY A 48 9.20 -15.93 -1.37
C GLY A 48 8.43 -14.67 -0.96
N THR A 49 8.47 -13.61 -1.77
CA THR A 49 7.60 -12.44 -1.58
C THR A 49 6.24 -12.64 -2.26
N THR A 50 5.32 -11.73 -1.99
CA THR A 50 3.97 -11.74 -2.60
C THR A 50 3.72 -10.41 -3.28
N HIS A 51 3.34 -10.44 -4.55
CA HIS A 51 2.90 -9.30 -5.33
C HIS A 51 1.38 -9.33 -5.46
N VAL A 52 0.72 -8.18 -5.27
CA VAL A 52 -0.74 -8.07 -5.32
C VAL A 52 -1.11 -6.93 -6.25
N ILE A 53 -1.61 -7.24 -7.44
CA ILE A 53 -2.06 -6.23 -8.40
C ILE A 53 -3.42 -5.65 -8.00
N THR A 54 -3.76 -4.46 -8.52
CA THR A 54 -5.09 -3.85 -8.28
C THR A 54 -6.23 -4.65 -8.91
N GLY A 55 -5.98 -5.39 -9.97
CA GLY A 55 -6.94 -6.26 -10.64
C GLY A 55 -7.08 -5.94 -12.11
N ASP A 56 -7.47 -4.73 -12.45
CA ASP A 56 -7.55 -4.20 -13.83
C ASP A 56 -6.22 -3.59 -14.29
N ILE A 57 -5.35 -3.17 -13.35
CA ILE A 57 -4.02 -2.63 -13.63
C ILE A 57 -2.96 -3.64 -13.15
N PRO A 58 -1.96 -4.01 -13.97
CA PRO A 58 -0.96 -5.03 -13.64
C PRO A 58 0.17 -4.47 -12.76
N ALA A 59 -0.17 -3.63 -11.79
CA ALA A 59 0.76 -3.00 -10.86
C ALA A 59 0.27 -3.12 -9.42
N MET A 60 1.19 -2.97 -8.47
CA MET A 60 0.92 -3.07 -7.04
C MET A 60 1.00 -1.69 -6.40
N TRP A 61 -0.14 -1.15 -5.97
CA TRP A 61 -0.21 -0.01 -5.08
C TRP A 61 0.08 -0.42 -3.64
N LEU A 62 0.85 0.38 -2.91
CA LEU A 62 1.18 0.10 -1.51
C LEU A 62 -0.06 0.07 -0.61
N ARG A 63 -0.98 1.02 -0.79
CA ARG A 63 -2.25 1.10 -0.06
C ARG A 63 -3.19 -0.05 -0.42
N ASP A 64 -3.45 -0.21 -1.72
CA ASP A 64 -4.48 -1.14 -2.23
C ASP A 64 -4.13 -2.59 -1.92
N SER A 65 -2.85 -2.96 -2.05
CA SER A 65 -2.39 -4.31 -1.73
C SER A 65 -2.67 -4.70 -0.27
N VAL A 66 -2.57 -3.75 0.67
CA VAL A 66 -2.96 -3.99 2.07
C VAL A 66 -4.47 -4.12 2.20
N ALA A 67 -5.24 -3.20 1.60
CA ALA A 67 -6.69 -3.21 1.69
C ALA A 67 -7.28 -4.53 1.18
N GLN A 68 -6.75 -5.03 0.05
CA GLN A 68 -7.19 -6.28 -0.57
C GLN A 68 -6.92 -7.53 0.28
N VAL A 69 -5.78 -7.60 0.98
CA VAL A 69 -5.42 -8.80 1.76
C VAL A 69 -5.81 -8.72 3.23
N ARG A 70 -6.16 -7.52 3.73
CA ARG A 70 -6.51 -7.32 5.14
C ARG A 70 -7.60 -8.26 5.67
N PRO A 71 -8.64 -8.65 4.90
CA PRO A 71 -9.64 -9.63 5.33
C PRO A 71 -9.06 -10.99 5.72
N TYR A 72 -7.94 -11.39 5.13
CA TYR A 72 -7.31 -12.70 5.40
C TYR A 72 -6.51 -12.75 6.70
N LEU A 73 -6.25 -11.60 7.36
CA LEU A 73 -5.61 -11.58 8.68
C LEU A 73 -6.37 -12.43 9.72
N VAL A 74 -7.68 -12.56 9.57
CA VAL A 74 -8.51 -13.37 10.50
C VAL A 74 -8.15 -14.86 10.48
N ALA A 75 -7.59 -15.36 9.38
CA ALA A 75 -7.18 -16.75 9.22
C ALA A 75 -5.67 -16.96 9.45
N ALA A 76 -4.88 -15.88 9.42
CA ALA A 76 -3.42 -15.97 9.42
C ALA A 76 -2.80 -16.59 10.67
N ALA A 77 -3.49 -16.57 11.82
CA ALA A 77 -3.03 -17.19 13.05
C ALA A 77 -3.12 -18.72 13.03
N GLU A 78 -4.07 -19.27 12.26
CA GLU A 78 -4.38 -20.69 12.20
C GLU A 78 -3.93 -21.36 10.88
N ASP A 79 -3.52 -20.55 9.90
CA ASP A 79 -3.18 -20.99 8.55
C ASP A 79 -1.80 -20.46 8.13
N GLN A 80 -0.84 -21.41 8.05
CA GLN A 80 0.54 -21.08 7.71
C GLN A 80 0.68 -20.54 6.28
N GLU A 81 -0.11 -21.06 5.33
CA GLU A 81 -0.05 -20.63 3.93
C GLU A 81 -0.51 -19.19 3.80
N ILE A 82 -1.61 -18.81 4.45
CA ILE A 82 -2.09 -17.43 4.51
C ILE A 82 -1.07 -16.54 5.24
N SER A 83 -0.56 -16.99 6.37
CA SER A 83 0.45 -16.26 7.13
C SER A 83 1.72 -15.98 6.31
N ASP A 84 2.20 -16.95 5.52
CA ASP A 84 3.37 -16.81 4.66
C ASP A 84 3.12 -15.87 3.49
N LEU A 85 1.93 -15.95 2.88
CA LEU A 85 1.49 -15.02 1.84
C LEU A 85 1.51 -13.57 2.34
N LEU A 86 0.94 -13.32 3.51
CA LEU A 86 0.88 -11.99 4.11
C LEU A 86 2.27 -11.46 4.51
N ALA A 87 3.14 -12.34 5.03
CA ALA A 87 4.52 -11.96 5.34
C ALA A 87 5.33 -11.67 4.06
N GLY A 88 5.10 -12.45 3.01
CA GLY A 88 5.67 -12.20 1.68
C GLY A 88 5.27 -10.83 1.12
N LEU A 89 4.00 -10.45 1.28
CA LEU A 89 3.54 -9.11 0.89
C LEU A 89 4.25 -8.00 1.70
N SER A 90 4.33 -8.14 3.01
CA SER A 90 5.02 -7.16 3.85
C SER A 90 6.47 -6.95 3.41
N ARG A 91 7.22 -8.05 3.14
CA ARG A 91 8.60 -7.97 2.62
C ARG A 91 8.67 -7.24 1.27
N ARG A 92 7.73 -7.52 0.37
CA ARG A 92 7.65 -6.86 -0.95
C ARG A 92 7.40 -5.38 -0.82
N GLN A 93 6.50 -4.98 0.06
CA GLN A 93 6.21 -3.56 0.32
C GLN A 93 7.45 -2.81 0.83
N PHE A 94 8.19 -3.38 1.78
CA PHE A 94 9.41 -2.74 2.28
C PHE A 94 10.56 -2.76 1.27
N PHE A 95 10.63 -3.73 0.37
CA PHE A 95 11.51 -3.67 -0.79
C PHE A 95 11.17 -2.44 -1.65
N PHE A 96 9.91 -2.20 -1.98
CA PHE A 96 9.46 -1.06 -2.77
C PHE A 96 9.67 0.29 -2.06
N VAL A 97 9.34 0.39 -0.78
CA VAL A 97 9.60 1.60 0.03
C VAL A 97 11.10 1.95 0.05
N ASN A 98 11.98 0.94 0.11
CA ASN A 98 13.43 1.15 0.06
C ASN A 98 13.94 1.49 -1.34
N HIS A 99 13.18 1.15 -2.38
CA HIS A 99 13.52 1.47 -3.77
C HIS A 99 13.16 2.94 -4.07
N ASP A 100 11.92 3.35 -3.86
CA ASP A 100 11.48 4.74 -3.98
C ASP A 100 10.30 5.04 -3.02
N PRO A 101 10.54 5.78 -1.92
CA PRO A 101 9.50 6.10 -0.95
C PRO A 101 8.53 7.20 -1.42
N TYR A 102 8.77 7.82 -2.58
CA TYR A 102 7.86 8.80 -3.17
C TYR A 102 6.91 8.17 -4.20
N ALA A 103 7.07 6.88 -4.51
CA ALA A 103 6.20 6.16 -5.42
C ALA A 103 5.04 5.50 -4.67
N ASN A 104 3.87 5.46 -5.30
CA ASN A 104 2.67 4.79 -4.80
C ASN A 104 2.44 3.42 -5.44
N ALA A 105 2.89 3.21 -6.71
CA ALA A 105 2.65 2.00 -7.47
C ALA A 105 3.90 1.44 -8.15
N PHE A 106 4.01 0.11 -8.16
CA PHE A 106 5.22 -0.61 -8.58
C PHE A 106 4.93 -1.76 -9.52
N ASN A 107 5.86 -2.00 -10.43
CA ASN A 107 5.88 -3.15 -11.31
C ASN A 107 6.20 -4.44 -10.54
N GLN A 108 5.76 -5.57 -11.10
CA GLN A 108 6.12 -6.87 -10.55
C GLN A 108 7.62 -7.16 -10.67
N GLU A 109 8.25 -6.65 -11.73
CA GLU A 109 9.65 -6.79 -12.09
C GLU A 109 10.16 -5.48 -12.73
N GLU A 110 11.46 -5.36 -12.91
CA GLU A 110 12.12 -4.22 -13.53
C GLU A 110 11.89 -4.24 -15.05
N ASN A 111 10.75 -3.71 -15.50
CA ASN A 111 10.32 -3.80 -16.91
C ASN A 111 10.02 -2.44 -17.57
N GLY A 112 10.05 -1.33 -16.83
CA GLY A 112 9.82 0.02 -17.33
C GLY A 112 8.39 0.34 -17.74
N ASN A 113 7.42 -0.53 -17.42
CA ASN A 113 6.01 -0.22 -17.65
C ASN A 113 5.56 0.88 -16.69
N CYS A 114 4.73 1.81 -17.16
CA CYS A 114 4.20 2.91 -16.38
C CYS A 114 2.80 3.28 -16.85
N TRP A 115 2.08 4.01 -15.99
CA TRP A 115 0.76 4.53 -16.35
C TRP A 115 0.86 5.59 -17.43
N ASP A 116 1.75 6.57 -17.24
CA ASP A 116 2.03 7.64 -18.20
C ASP A 116 3.52 8.04 -18.10
N HIS A 117 4.00 8.77 -19.09
CA HIS A 117 5.35 9.32 -19.10
C HIS A 117 5.39 10.66 -18.37
N ASP A 118 5.23 10.59 -17.05
CA ASP A 118 5.25 11.74 -16.17
C ASP A 118 6.63 12.38 -16.05
N GLU A 119 6.66 13.69 -15.84
CA GLU A 119 7.89 14.42 -15.53
C GLU A 119 8.21 14.30 -14.04
N THR A 120 8.84 13.18 -13.69
CA THR A 120 9.36 12.84 -12.36
C THR A 120 10.52 11.86 -12.51
N GLU A 121 11.23 11.54 -11.42
CA GLU A 121 12.32 10.56 -11.45
C GLU A 121 11.75 9.13 -11.48
N MET A 122 11.53 8.59 -12.68
CA MET A 122 11.06 7.22 -12.86
C MET A 122 12.23 6.23 -12.93
N SER A 123 12.03 5.02 -12.39
CA SER A 123 12.85 3.84 -12.65
C SER A 123 12.00 2.72 -13.24
N ASP A 124 12.63 1.69 -13.80
CA ASP A 124 11.92 0.56 -14.42
C ASP A 124 11.06 -0.25 -13.43
N TRP A 125 11.26 -0.06 -12.13
CA TRP A 125 10.41 -0.64 -11.07
C TRP A 125 9.12 0.13 -10.83
N LEU A 126 9.00 1.40 -11.26
CA LEU A 126 7.87 2.26 -10.92
C LEU A 126 6.80 2.20 -11.99
N TRP A 127 5.56 1.94 -11.55
CA TRP A 127 4.37 2.10 -12.38
C TRP A 127 3.87 3.54 -12.35
N GLU A 128 3.85 4.15 -11.14
CA GLU A 128 3.46 5.52 -10.90
C GLU A 128 4.22 6.10 -9.71
N ARG A 129 4.58 7.39 -9.78
CA ARG A 129 5.36 8.07 -8.72
C ARG A 129 4.61 9.25 -8.13
N LYS A 130 3.37 9.03 -7.71
CA LYS A 130 2.58 10.01 -6.96
C LYS A 130 2.85 9.87 -5.47
N TYR A 131 3.39 10.92 -4.83
CA TYR A 131 3.67 10.91 -3.40
C TYR A 131 2.40 11.11 -2.59
N GLU A 132 1.95 10.04 -1.99
CA GLU A 132 0.84 9.93 -1.05
C GLU A 132 1.37 9.51 0.32
N ILE A 133 1.11 10.30 1.36
CA ILE A 133 1.63 9.98 2.69
C ILE A 133 1.08 8.66 3.23
N ASP A 134 -0.15 8.31 2.90
CA ASP A 134 -0.79 7.06 3.32
C ASP A 134 -0.15 5.82 2.67
N SER A 135 0.36 5.93 1.44
CA SER A 135 1.12 4.85 0.79
C SER A 135 2.31 4.38 1.63
N LEU A 136 2.90 5.25 2.47
CA LEU A 136 3.94 4.87 3.42
C LEU A 136 3.39 4.38 4.77
N CYS A 137 2.16 4.75 5.13
CA CYS A 137 1.54 4.34 6.39
C CYS A 137 1.01 2.90 6.34
N TYR A 138 0.42 2.50 5.22
CA TYR A 138 -0.21 1.19 5.05
C TYR A 138 0.75 0.00 5.23
N PRO A 139 1.98 -0.01 4.65
CA PRO A 139 2.94 -1.09 4.88
C PRO A 139 3.30 -1.26 6.36
N VAL A 140 3.49 -0.15 7.10
CA VAL A 140 3.83 -0.20 8.53
C VAL A 140 2.66 -0.72 9.35
N GLN A 141 1.44 -0.22 9.09
CA GLN A 141 0.23 -0.70 9.76
C GLN A 141 0.01 -2.20 9.49
N PHE A 142 0.22 -2.64 8.26
CA PHE A 142 0.03 -4.02 7.87
C PHE A 142 1.02 -4.96 8.57
N ALA A 143 2.31 -4.62 8.58
CA ALA A 143 3.33 -5.38 9.28
C ALA A 143 3.01 -5.51 10.78
N TYR A 144 2.56 -4.42 11.42
CA TYR A 144 2.09 -4.44 12.80
C TYR A 144 0.86 -5.35 13.00
N LEU A 145 -0.14 -5.26 12.14
CA LEU A 145 -1.35 -6.08 12.23
C LEU A 145 -1.04 -7.58 12.04
N LEU A 146 -0.15 -7.92 11.12
CA LEU A 146 0.31 -9.29 10.92
C LEU A 146 0.96 -9.85 12.19
N TRP A 147 1.90 -9.10 12.79
CA TRP A 147 2.50 -9.47 14.07
C TRP A 147 1.45 -9.63 15.17
N LYS A 148 0.52 -8.69 15.30
CA LYS A 148 -0.52 -8.74 16.35
C LYS A 148 -1.45 -9.95 16.22
N ASN A 149 -1.76 -10.36 14.99
CA ASN A 149 -2.66 -11.48 14.73
C ASN A 149 -1.95 -12.85 14.84
N THR A 150 -0.68 -12.93 14.47
CA THR A 150 0.03 -14.22 14.34
C THR A 150 1.16 -14.42 15.35
N GLY A 151 1.66 -13.34 15.94
CA GLY A 151 2.87 -13.37 16.77
C GLY A 151 4.18 -13.52 15.98
N ARG A 152 4.13 -13.68 14.63
CA ARG A 152 5.33 -13.85 13.82
C ARG A 152 6.12 -12.55 13.69
N THR A 153 7.43 -12.66 13.61
CA THR A 153 8.36 -11.52 13.55
C THR A 153 9.37 -11.60 12.40
N ASP A 154 9.34 -12.66 11.60
CA ASP A 154 10.30 -12.91 10.53
C ASP A 154 10.17 -11.95 9.33
N HIS A 155 9.09 -11.18 9.24
CA HIS A 155 8.92 -10.08 8.32
C HIS A 155 9.51 -8.75 8.83
N PHE A 156 9.96 -8.68 10.10
CA PHE A 156 10.73 -7.56 10.66
C PHE A 156 12.22 -7.76 10.39
N ASP A 157 12.57 -7.90 9.13
CA ASP A 157 13.92 -8.11 8.64
C ASP A 157 14.69 -6.77 8.47
N ASP A 158 15.92 -6.85 7.96
CA ASP A 158 16.76 -5.66 7.74
C ASP A 158 16.13 -4.68 6.74
N ASN A 159 15.38 -5.17 5.74
CA ASN A 159 14.65 -4.31 4.79
C ASN A 159 13.51 -3.57 5.48
N PHE A 160 12.81 -4.21 6.40
CA PHE A 160 11.79 -3.57 7.22
C PHE A 160 12.40 -2.44 8.06
N VAL A 161 13.49 -2.70 8.78
CA VAL A 161 14.16 -1.67 9.62
C VAL A 161 14.65 -0.51 8.76
N LYS A 162 15.32 -0.80 7.64
CA LYS A 162 15.76 0.22 6.67
C LYS A 162 14.57 1.03 6.16
N GLY A 163 13.46 0.37 5.80
CA GLY A 163 12.27 1.04 5.29
C GLY A 163 11.61 1.97 6.31
N LEU A 164 11.58 1.60 7.60
CA LEU A 164 11.12 2.50 8.65
C LEU A 164 11.98 3.78 8.74
N HIS A 165 13.29 3.65 8.66
CA HIS A 165 14.18 4.81 8.61
C HIS A 165 13.97 5.65 7.35
N THR A 166 13.77 5.02 6.20
CA THR A 166 13.45 5.69 4.94
C THR A 166 12.16 6.51 5.06
N ILE A 167 11.08 5.91 5.56
CA ILE A 167 9.79 6.58 5.79
C ILE A 167 9.95 7.79 6.73
N LEU A 168 10.61 7.60 7.87
CA LEU A 168 10.83 8.67 8.85
C LEU A 168 11.66 9.82 8.27
N ASN A 169 12.65 9.52 7.42
CA ASN A 169 13.46 10.53 6.75
C ASN A 169 12.65 11.32 5.72
N VAL A 170 11.80 10.64 4.92
CA VAL A 170 10.87 11.33 4.00
C VAL A 170 9.96 12.27 4.79
N TRP A 171 9.30 11.79 5.83
CA TRP A 171 8.39 12.63 6.62
C TRP A 171 9.10 13.83 7.27
N LYS A 172 10.33 13.68 7.75
CA LYS A 172 11.13 14.80 8.26
C LYS A 172 11.53 15.78 7.16
N THR A 173 11.85 15.29 5.96
CA THR A 173 12.16 16.11 4.80
C THR A 173 10.94 16.93 4.39
N GLU A 174 9.78 16.27 4.29
CA GLU A 174 8.53 16.88 3.85
C GLU A 174 7.87 17.80 4.89
N GLN A 175 8.34 17.83 6.15
CA GLN A 175 8.03 18.92 7.09
C GLN A 175 8.68 20.25 6.71
N TYR A 176 9.67 20.20 5.84
CA TYR A 176 10.41 21.33 5.27
C TYR A 176 10.39 21.26 3.74
N HIS A 177 9.21 20.98 3.18
CA HIS A 177 9.03 20.69 1.76
C HIS A 177 9.68 21.73 0.85
N GLU A 178 9.43 23.03 1.09
CA GLU A 178 9.93 24.11 0.23
C GLU A 178 11.46 24.17 0.15
N GLU A 179 12.17 23.81 1.22
CA GLU A 179 13.62 23.93 1.32
C GLU A 179 14.37 22.62 1.07
N LYS A 180 13.74 21.48 1.34
CA LYS A 180 14.46 20.20 1.42
C LYS A 180 13.93 19.11 0.51
N SER A 181 12.67 19.21 0.04
CA SER A 181 12.09 18.15 -0.78
C SER A 181 12.82 18.02 -2.12
N PRO A 182 13.27 16.82 -2.48
CA PRO A 182 13.78 16.54 -3.82
C PRO A 182 12.65 16.20 -4.80
N TYR A 183 11.41 16.09 -4.32
CA TYR A 183 10.29 15.56 -5.07
C TYR A 183 9.66 16.60 -5.98
N SER A 184 9.38 16.19 -7.21
CA SER A 184 8.53 16.92 -8.15
C SER A 184 7.74 15.94 -9.01
N PHE A 185 6.56 16.37 -9.46
CA PHE A 185 5.72 15.57 -10.34
C PHE A 185 4.89 16.47 -11.25
N GLN A 186 4.98 16.23 -12.55
CA GLN A 186 4.10 16.87 -13.54
C GLN A 186 3.63 15.83 -14.56
N CYS A 187 2.34 15.87 -14.88
CA CYS A 187 1.76 15.17 -16.02
C CYS A 187 1.39 16.16 -17.11
N LYS A 188 1.94 16.00 -18.31
CA LYS A 188 1.63 16.85 -19.46
C LYS A 188 0.37 16.38 -20.18
N GLY A 189 -0.58 17.29 -20.32
CA GLY A 189 -1.83 17.01 -21.03
C GLY A 189 -2.90 16.30 -20.19
N CYS A 190 -2.61 16.07 -18.91
CA CYS A 190 -3.56 15.50 -17.97
C CYS A 190 -4.55 16.56 -17.44
N TYR A 191 -5.60 16.10 -16.75
CA TYR A 191 -6.45 17.01 -15.98
C TYR A 191 -5.67 17.68 -14.85
N CYS A 192 -6.13 18.85 -14.42
CA CYS A 192 -5.48 19.61 -13.35
C CYS A 192 -5.45 18.87 -11.99
N THR A 193 -6.22 17.82 -11.83
CA THR A 193 -6.20 16.93 -10.66
C THR A 193 -5.09 15.89 -10.71
N ASP A 194 -4.48 15.65 -11.87
CA ASP A 194 -3.47 14.61 -12.06
C ASP A 194 -2.04 15.15 -12.09
N THR A 195 -1.86 16.45 -11.88
CA THR A 195 -0.55 17.11 -11.91
C THR A 195 -0.39 18.09 -10.77
N LEU A 196 0.84 18.25 -10.28
CA LEU A 196 1.14 19.22 -9.23
C LEU A 196 1.32 20.64 -9.83
N SER A 197 0.83 21.63 -9.10
CA SER A 197 1.05 23.06 -9.41
C SER A 197 2.51 23.46 -9.22
N ARG A 198 2.85 24.70 -9.59
CA ARG A 198 4.17 25.30 -9.33
C ARG A 198 5.33 24.49 -9.92
N GLU A 199 5.19 24.10 -11.19
CA GLU A 199 6.22 23.30 -11.89
C GLU A 199 6.56 21.99 -11.16
N GLY A 200 5.52 21.30 -10.69
CA GLY A 200 5.63 19.99 -10.03
C GLY A 200 5.91 20.04 -8.53
N LYS A 201 6.05 21.22 -7.91
CA LYS A 201 6.30 21.36 -6.47
C LYS A 201 5.03 21.30 -5.62
N GLY A 202 3.85 21.33 -6.24
CA GLY A 202 2.57 21.25 -5.55
C GLY A 202 2.21 22.50 -4.74
N ALA A 203 1.28 22.36 -3.82
CA ALA A 203 0.78 23.46 -3.02
C ALA A 203 1.87 24.08 -2.12
N LEU A 204 1.91 25.41 -2.09
CA LEU A 204 2.82 26.15 -1.21
C LEU A 204 2.46 25.91 0.26
N VAL A 205 3.44 25.55 1.07
CA VAL A 205 3.25 25.28 2.49
C VAL A 205 4.27 26.05 3.34
N LYS A 206 3.89 26.30 4.59
CA LYS A 206 4.80 26.84 5.59
C LYS A 206 5.57 25.71 6.23
N SER A 207 6.90 25.73 6.08
CA SER A 207 7.78 24.74 6.68
C SER A 207 7.85 24.83 8.21
N GLY A 208 8.22 23.72 8.85
CA GLY A 208 8.50 23.67 10.28
C GLY A 208 7.30 23.81 11.20
N VAL A 209 6.08 23.61 10.70
CA VAL A 209 4.85 23.65 11.50
C VAL A 209 4.51 22.30 12.16
N GLY A 210 5.36 21.28 11.97
CA GLY A 210 5.16 19.94 12.52
C GLY A 210 4.23 19.04 11.72
N LEU A 211 3.76 19.50 10.56
CA LEU A 211 2.94 18.72 9.62
C LEU A 211 3.78 18.29 8.41
N THR A 212 3.56 17.08 7.95
CA THR A 212 4.22 16.53 6.75
C THR A 212 3.41 16.89 5.51
N TRP A 213 4.10 17.35 4.46
CA TRP A 213 3.49 17.62 3.17
C TRP A 213 3.13 16.33 2.44
N SER A 214 2.07 16.37 1.64
CA SER A 214 1.67 15.31 0.71
C SER A 214 1.34 15.92 -0.64
N GLY A 215 1.81 15.31 -1.73
CA GLY A 215 1.53 15.77 -3.10
C GLY A 215 0.14 15.37 -3.56
N PHE A 216 -0.25 14.14 -3.25
CA PHE A 216 -1.48 13.53 -3.72
C PHE A 216 -2.29 12.98 -2.56
N ARG A 217 -3.60 12.81 -2.81
CA ARG A 217 -4.55 12.18 -1.88
C ARG A 217 -4.64 10.67 -2.14
N PRO A 218 -5.24 9.89 -1.22
CA PRO A 218 -5.51 8.46 -1.44
C PRO A 218 -6.37 8.13 -2.68
N SER A 219 -6.95 9.14 -3.33
CA SER A 219 -7.69 9.04 -4.59
C SER A 219 -6.85 9.35 -5.83
N ASP A 220 -5.52 9.40 -5.68
CA ASP A 220 -4.54 9.78 -6.71
C ASP A 220 -4.65 11.23 -7.23
N ASP A 221 -5.56 12.04 -6.67
CA ASP A 221 -5.68 13.45 -7.03
C ASP A 221 -4.65 14.32 -6.34
N ALA A 222 -4.14 15.33 -7.04
CA ALA A 222 -3.25 16.34 -6.49
C ALA A 222 -3.88 17.11 -5.32
N CYS A 223 -3.14 17.28 -4.24
CA CYS A 223 -3.57 18.06 -3.09
C CYS A 223 -3.63 19.55 -3.43
N ILE A 224 -4.80 20.18 -3.28
CA ILE A 224 -4.94 21.65 -3.36
C ILE A 224 -4.26 22.29 -2.14
N TYR A 225 -4.32 21.64 -0.99
CA TYR A 225 -3.63 22.02 0.24
C TYR A 225 -2.65 20.91 0.61
N GLY A 226 -1.35 21.21 0.54
CA GLY A 226 -0.30 20.21 0.78
C GLY A 226 -0.21 19.71 2.23
N LEU A 227 -0.79 20.44 3.20
CA LEU A 227 -0.91 20.00 4.60
C LEU A 227 -2.37 19.63 4.87
N SER A 228 -2.66 18.35 4.94
CA SER A 228 -4.01 17.84 5.18
C SER A 228 -4.17 17.30 6.59
N LEU A 229 -5.24 17.73 7.29
CA LEU A 229 -5.57 17.23 8.63
C LEU A 229 -5.99 15.76 8.63
N ILE A 230 -6.46 15.24 7.52
CA ILE A 230 -6.86 13.82 7.40
C ILE A 230 -5.65 12.89 7.58
N HIS A 231 -4.46 13.36 7.26
CA HIS A 231 -3.21 12.60 7.39
C HIS A 231 -2.55 12.70 8.78
N ILE A 232 -3.02 13.56 9.66
CA ILE A 232 -2.44 13.76 11.01
C ILE A 232 -2.53 12.50 11.86
N SER A 233 -3.62 11.75 11.76
CA SER A 233 -3.81 10.55 12.58
C SER A 233 -2.90 9.38 12.18
N GLU A 234 -2.42 9.34 10.97
CA GLU A 234 -1.63 8.23 10.42
C GLU A 234 -0.17 8.29 10.90
N PRO A 235 0.58 9.38 10.69
CA PRO A 235 1.91 9.52 11.26
C PRO A 235 1.93 9.50 12.80
N THR A 236 0.91 10.05 13.46
CA THR A 236 0.81 10.06 14.92
C THR A 236 0.58 8.67 15.49
N ARG A 237 -0.21 7.82 14.82
CA ARG A 237 -0.37 6.42 15.24
C ARG A 237 0.93 5.63 15.18
N LEU A 238 1.80 5.90 14.21
CA LEU A 238 3.10 5.26 14.09
C LEU A 238 4.10 5.74 15.15
N GLN A 239 4.00 7.00 15.61
CA GLN A 239 4.80 7.51 16.71
C GLN A 239 4.45 6.88 18.07
N LEU A 240 3.21 6.39 18.23
CA LEU A 240 2.76 5.69 19.44
C LEU A 240 3.21 4.21 19.50
N ILE A 241 3.80 3.69 18.43
CA ILE A 241 4.31 2.32 18.34
C ILE A 241 5.83 2.27 18.63
N SER A 242 6.49 3.40 18.63
CA SER A 242 7.90 3.57 18.99
C SER A 242 8.04 3.88 20.48
#